data_c2b0cf4933a46bdb81ac155ec8835f11
#
_entry.id   c2b0cf4933a46bdb81ac155ec8835f11
#
_cell.length_a   1.000
_cell.length_b   1.000
_cell.length_c   1.000
_cell.angle_alpha   90.00
_cell.angle_beta   90.00
_cell.angle_gamma   90.00
#
_symmetry.space_group_name_H-M   'P 1'
#
loop_
_entity.id
_entity.type
_entity.pdbx_description
1 polymer ?
#
loop_
_entity_poly.entity_id
_entity_poly.type
_entity_poly.pdbx_seq_one_letter_code
_entity_poly.pdbx_strand_id
1 'polypeptide(L)'
;MDDYVGIMPLDELKAFTDRTYEIMMEKDPQPNEIGIFRQMAAARKEWIANGMPLFWIERMAREFREYFTYGVMEETPFKLSNTYPSVGRYLLIRMYSIGQKVFVNLTEAAMGQALPVHIHEHPAMNRLRELQSMIIAIQNDFASIRKELATDNETLNIILVVMHEYKISLEEAIVESLKIHDDMVREIDSITVCLPDFGFYQKMVEDYIYHVKIMIHGLNAFYYESGTKRYTQEGFAIPKYGTANEQSLDVEIKYIEHEYWIKNLKNNEHKYIGKT
;
A
#
# COMPACT_ATOMS: atom_id res chain seq x y z
N MET A 1 0.22 -0.88 -13.36
CA MET A 1 1.60 -1.44 -13.34
C MET A 1 1.59 -2.86 -12.80
N ASP A 2 0.97 -3.11 -11.68
CA ASP A 2 0.87 -4.40 -11.00
C ASP A 2 0.39 -5.55 -11.94
N ASP A 3 -0.73 -5.36 -12.60
CA ASP A 3 -1.27 -6.35 -13.56
C ASP A 3 -0.33 -6.63 -14.76
N TYR A 4 0.61 -5.75 -15.06
CA TYR A 4 1.57 -5.92 -16.15
C TYR A 4 2.82 -6.68 -15.70
N VAL A 5 3.35 -6.34 -14.50
CA VAL A 5 4.63 -6.92 -14.03
C VAL A 5 4.44 -8.18 -13.19
N GLY A 6 3.27 -8.41 -12.60
CA GLY A 6 3.02 -9.51 -11.67
C GLY A 6 3.11 -10.92 -12.28
N ILE A 7 3.06 -11.02 -13.62
CA ILE A 7 3.21 -12.28 -14.39
C ILE A 7 4.53 -12.35 -15.17
N MET A 8 5.39 -11.36 -15.02
CA MET A 8 6.63 -11.23 -15.79
C MET A 8 7.66 -12.25 -15.29
N PRO A 9 8.40 -12.93 -16.19
CA PRO A 9 9.54 -13.76 -15.79
C PRO A 9 10.56 -12.96 -14.98
N LEU A 10 11.21 -13.60 -14.01
CA LEU A 10 12.08 -12.93 -13.04
C LEU A 10 13.21 -12.13 -13.70
N ASP A 11 13.81 -12.65 -14.76
CA ASP A 11 14.91 -11.95 -15.45
C ASP A 11 14.41 -10.71 -16.20
N GLU A 12 13.22 -10.79 -16.79
CA GLU A 12 12.57 -9.64 -17.44
C GLU A 12 12.15 -8.60 -16.40
N LEU A 13 11.63 -9.05 -15.25
CA LEU A 13 11.26 -8.17 -14.15
C LEU A 13 12.48 -7.45 -13.56
N LYS A 14 13.63 -8.11 -13.45
CA LYS A 14 14.90 -7.46 -13.06
C LYS A 14 15.31 -6.39 -14.06
N ALA A 15 15.29 -6.72 -15.36
CA ALA A 15 15.62 -5.76 -16.42
C ALA A 15 14.65 -4.55 -16.40
N PHE A 16 13.35 -4.81 -16.20
CA PHE A 16 12.34 -3.79 -16.05
C PHE A 16 12.60 -2.90 -14.82
N THR A 17 12.98 -3.49 -13.70
CA THR A 17 13.32 -2.79 -12.46
C THR A 17 14.52 -1.86 -12.65
N ASP A 18 15.58 -2.37 -13.25
CA ASP A 18 16.80 -1.59 -13.51
C ASP A 18 16.51 -0.45 -14.49
N ARG A 19 15.74 -0.73 -15.54
CA ARG A 19 15.35 0.30 -16.49
C ARG A 19 14.46 1.38 -15.87
N THR A 20 13.52 1.00 -15.01
CA THR A 20 12.71 1.93 -14.22
C THR A 20 13.59 2.88 -13.40
N TYR A 21 14.56 2.32 -12.68
CA TYR A 21 15.52 3.11 -11.90
C TYR A 21 16.32 4.08 -12.77
N GLU A 22 16.84 3.63 -13.91
CA GLU A 22 17.56 4.46 -14.85
C GLU A 22 16.73 5.64 -15.38
N ILE A 23 15.45 5.39 -15.70
CA ILE A 23 14.53 6.44 -16.16
C ILE A 23 14.29 7.45 -15.04
N MET A 24 14.10 6.98 -13.84
CA MET A 24 13.94 7.85 -12.67
C MET A 24 15.24 8.65 -12.37
N MET A 25 16.42 8.13 -12.75
CA MET A 25 17.74 8.77 -12.64
C MET A 25 18.18 9.48 -13.93
N GLU A 26 17.24 10.04 -14.72
CA GLU A 26 17.47 10.92 -15.88
C GLU A 26 17.77 10.27 -17.24
N LYS A 27 17.70 8.96 -17.38
CA LYS A 27 17.82 8.31 -18.69
C LYS A 27 16.48 8.25 -19.41
N ASP A 28 16.17 9.23 -20.24
CA ASP A 28 14.91 9.24 -21.00
C ASP A 28 14.67 7.94 -21.77
N PRO A 29 13.40 7.49 -21.86
CA PRO A 29 13.05 6.28 -22.58
C PRO A 29 13.24 6.43 -24.08
N GLN A 30 13.58 5.33 -24.74
CA GLN A 30 13.67 5.26 -26.20
C GLN A 30 12.27 5.26 -26.83
N PRO A 31 12.12 5.69 -28.10
CA PRO A 31 10.81 5.76 -28.77
C PRO A 31 10.06 4.43 -28.86
N ASN A 32 10.78 3.30 -28.89
CA ASN A 32 10.24 1.95 -28.98
C ASN A 32 9.96 1.29 -27.62
N GLU A 33 10.31 1.96 -26.51
CA GLU A 33 10.03 1.45 -25.19
C GLU A 33 8.53 1.63 -24.81
N ILE A 34 8.08 0.85 -23.84
CA ILE A 34 6.67 0.84 -23.41
C ILE A 34 6.21 2.19 -22.85
N GLY A 35 4.91 2.46 -22.95
CA GLY A 35 4.31 3.73 -22.54
C GLY A 35 4.50 4.08 -21.07
N ILE A 36 4.59 3.07 -20.19
CA ILE A 36 4.85 3.26 -18.75
C ILE A 36 6.14 4.05 -18.52
N PHE A 37 7.21 3.73 -19.21
CA PHE A 37 8.49 4.44 -19.07
C PHE A 37 8.38 5.90 -19.50
N ARG A 38 7.62 6.20 -20.56
CA ARG A 38 7.36 7.59 -20.98
C ARG A 38 6.58 8.37 -19.91
N GLN A 39 5.57 7.72 -19.28
CA GLN A 39 4.83 8.37 -18.19
C GLN A 39 5.70 8.62 -16.96
N MET A 40 6.55 7.67 -16.59
CA MET A 40 7.50 7.86 -15.47
C MET A 40 8.49 8.99 -15.74
N ALA A 41 9.05 9.07 -16.95
CA ALA A 41 9.92 10.17 -17.33
C ALA A 41 9.20 11.52 -17.34
N ALA A 42 7.95 11.56 -17.78
CA ALA A 42 7.12 12.76 -17.74
C ALA A 42 6.85 13.21 -16.29
N ALA A 43 6.45 12.28 -15.42
CA ALA A 43 6.22 12.56 -14.00
C ALA A 43 7.49 13.08 -13.31
N ARG A 44 8.64 12.45 -13.54
CA ARG A 44 9.93 12.93 -13.02
C ARG A 44 10.21 14.38 -13.45
N LYS A 45 10.04 14.69 -14.74
CA LYS A 45 10.26 16.05 -15.27
C LYS A 45 9.32 17.06 -14.63
N GLU A 46 8.07 16.67 -14.41
CA GLU A 46 7.09 17.52 -13.74
C GLU A 46 7.44 17.77 -12.27
N TRP A 47 7.86 16.77 -11.52
CA TRP A 47 8.31 16.94 -10.14
C TRP A 47 9.52 17.88 -10.04
N ILE A 48 10.51 17.74 -10.93
CA ILE A 48 11.67 18.65 -10.99
C ILE A 48 11.21 20.07 -11.33
N ALA A 49 10.33 20.23 -12.32
CA ALA A 49 9.79 21.53 -12.71
C ALA A 49 9.00 22.20 -11.57
N ASN A 50 8.35 21.41 -10.72
CA ASN A 50 7.63 21.87 -9.52
C ASN A 50 8.55 22.05 -8.29
N GLY A 51 9.87 21.99 -8.46
CA GLY A 51 10.85 22.34 -7.43
C GLY A 51 11.24 21.21 -6.49
N MET A 52 10.85 19.95 -6.78
CA MET A 52 11.31 18.82 -5.97
C MET A 52 12.83 18.61 -6.14
N PRO A 53 13.59 18.51 -5.03
CA PRO A 53 15.03 18.44 -5.07
C PRO A 53 15.54 17.08 -5.57
N LEU A 54 16.77 17.04 -6.08
CA LEU A 54 17.36 15.83 -6.65
C LEU A 54 17.40 14.66 -5.66
N PHE A 55 17.72 14.89 -4.38
CA PHE A 55 17.72 13.82 -3.37
C PHE A 55 16.35 13.16 -3.19
N TRP A 56 15.27 13.92 -3.41
CA TRP A 56 13.91 13.37 -3.37
C TRP A 56 13.62 12.50 -4.61
N ILE A 57 14.10 12.93 -5.79
CA ILE A 57 14.01 12.11 -7.02
C ILE A 57 14.79 10.79 -6.87
N GLU A 58 16.02 10.86 -6.31
CA GLU A 58 16.83 9.68 -6.01
C GLU A 58 16.11 8.71 -5.03
N ARG A 59 15.44 9.27 -4.03
CA ARG A 59 14.63 8.50 -3.10
C ARG A 59 13.46 7.82 -3.82
N MET A 60 12.72 8.53 -4.66
CA MET A 60 11.65 7.97 -5.48
C MET A 60 12.16 6.83 -6.37
N ALA A 61 13.29 7.00 -7.02
CA ALA A 61 13.91 5.96 -7.84
C ALA A 61 14.25 4.71 -7.02
N ARG A 62 14.79 4.88 -5.81
CA ARG A 62 15.09 3.78 -4.88
C ARG A 62 13.82 3.07 -4.42
N GLU A 63 12.78 3.80 -4.08
CA GLU A 63 11.51 3.23 -3.61
C GLU A 63 10.79 2.44 -4.72
N PHE A 64 10.86 2.88 -5.98
CA PHE A 64 10.41 2.07 -7.10
C PHE A 64 11.21 0.77 -7.24
N ARG A 65 12.53 0.82 -7.07
CA ARG A 65 13.37 -0.39 -7.08
C ARG A 65 13.01 -1.34 -5.95
N GLU A 66 12.79 -0.82 -4.74
CA GLU A 66 12.37 -1.61 -3.57
C GLU A 66 11.00 -2.24 -3.77
N TYR A 67 10.04 -1.51 -4.35
CA TYR A 67 8.72 -2.05 -4.71
C TYR A 67 8.83 -3.30 -5.58
N PHE A 68 9.67 -3.28 -6.61
CA PHE A 68 9.86 -4.46 -7.46
C PHE A 68 10.66 -5.54 -6.75
N THR A 69 11.79 -5.19 -6.11
CA THR A 69 12.75 -6.17 -5.57
C THR A 69 12.22 -6.86 -4.33
N TYR A 70 11.71 -6.10 -3.35
CA TYR A 70 11.25 -6.64 -2.07
C TYR A 70 9.74 -6.87 -2.01
N GLY A 71 9.02 -6.37 -2.99
CA GLY A 71 7.59 -6.59 -3.17
C GLY A 71 7.32 -7.62 -4.25
N VAL A 72 7.21 -7.20 -5.51
CA VAL A 72 6.74 -8.03 -6.61
C VAL A 72 7.55 -9.32 -6.80
N MET A 73 8.90 -9.24 -6.74
CA MET A 73 9.75 -10.43 -6.88
C MET A 73 9.60 -11.40 -5.71
N GLU A 74 9.32 -10.91 -4.51
CA GLU A 74 9.14 -11.74 -3.32
C GLU A 74 7.75 -12.39 -3.24
N GLU A 75 6.75 -11.85 -3.94
CA GLU A 75 5.43 -12.48 -4.10
C GLU A 75 5.48 -13.69 -5.06
N THR A 76 6.27 -13.58 -6.11
CA THR A 76 6.30 -14.53 -7.21
C THR A 76 6.46 -16.00 -6.77
N PRO A 77 7.37 -16.38 -5.85
CA PRO A 77 7.50 -17.78 -5.41
C PRO A 77 6.21 -18.35 -4.80
N PHE A 78 5.49 -17.56 -4.01
CA PHE A 78 4.25 -18.00 -3.38
C PHE A 78 3.11 -18.18 -4.40
N LYS A 79 2.98 -17.24 -5.33
CA LYS A 79 2.01 -17.31 -6.42
C LYS A 79 2.27 -18.52 -7.34
N LEU A 80 3.54 -18.76 -7.72
CA LEU A 80 3.91 -19.88 -8.59
C LEU A 80 3.76 -21.26 -7.93
N SER A 81 4.03 -21.36 -6.63
CA SER A 81 3.92 -22.62 -5.89
C SER A 81 2.53 -22.84 -5.28
N ASN A 82 1.65 -21.87 -5.37
CA ASN A 82 0.35 -21.84 -4.69
C ASN A 82 0.47 -22.17 -3.20
N THR A 83 1.43 -21.50 -2.53
CA THR A 83 1.69 -21.65 -1.10
C THR A 83 1.52 -20.32 -0.37
N TYR A 84 1.13 -20.40 0.90
CA TYR A 84 0.95 -19.22 1.74
C TYR A 84 2.24 -18.90 2.49
N PRO A 85 2.66 -17.61 2.58
CA PRO A 85 3.70 -17.20 3.51
C PRO A 85 3.18 -17.27 4.96
N SER A 86 4.08 -17.16 5.94
CA SER A 86 3.67 -16.83 7.30
C SER A 86 3.14 -15.39 7.38
N VAL A 87 2.34 -15.07 8.39
CA VAL A 87 1.81 -13.71 8.63
C VAL A 87 2.95 -12.68 8.67
N GLY A 88 4.03 -12.98 9.39
CA GLY A 88 5.20 -12.09 9.44
C GLY A 88 5.86 -11.89 8.07
N ARG A 89 5.99 -12.95 7.25
CA ARG A 89 6.55 -12.84 5.90
C ARG A 89 5.62 -12.09 4.97
N TYR A 90 4.32 -12.34 5.05
CA TYR A 90 3.31 -11.59 4.31
C TYR A 90 3.43 -10.07 4.58
N LEU A 91 3.46 -9.65 5.85
CA LEU A 91 3.55 -8.24 6.21
C LEU A 91 4.82 -7.58 5.65
N LEU A 92 5.96 -8.28 5.68
CA LEU A 92 7.21 -7.78 5.10
C LEU A 92 7.11 -7.60 3.57
N ILE A 93 6.53 -8.56 2.86
CA ILE A 93 6.36 -8.48 1.42
C ILE A 93 5.37 -7.36 1.06
N ARG A 94 4.20 -7.35 1.69
CA ARG A 94 3.12 -6.41 1.38
C ARG A 94 3.47 -4.96 1.71
N MET A 95 4.32 -4.74 2.71
CA MET A 95 4.86 -3.40 3.02
C MET A 95 5.52 -2.75 1.78
N TYR A 96 6.12 -3.56 0.89
CA TYR A 96 6.69 -3.08 -0.36
C TYR A 96 5.74 -3.23 -1.55
N SER A 97 5.10 -4.41 -1.71
CA SER A 97 4.34 -4.74 -2.91
C SER A 97 3.04 -3.94 -3.07
N ILE A 98 2.50 -3.38 -2.01
CA ILE A 98 1.37 -2.44 -2.10
C ILE A 98 1.74 -1.11 -2.79
N GLY A 99 3.05 -0.80 -2.91
CA GLY A 99 3.55 0.40 -3.56
C GLY A 99 3.42 1.69 -2.75
N GLN A 100 2.96 1.63 -1.51
CA GLN A 100 2.66 2.82 -0.70
C GLN A 100 3.90 3.64 -0.34
N LYS A 101 5.09 3.06 -0.28
CA LYS A 101 6.33 3.82 -0.08
C LYS A 101 6.54 4.85 -1.18
N VAL A 102 6.23 4.50 -2.43
CA VAL A 102 6.26 5.43 -3.56
C VAL A 102 5.18 6.51 -3.40
N PHE A 103 3.95 6.11 -3.09
CA PHE A 103 2.82 7.06 -2.96
C PHE A 103 2.97 8.02 -1.78
N VAL A 104 3.51 7.57 -0.64
CA VAL A 104 3.70 8.46 0.53
C VAL A 104 4.72 9.55 0.27
N ASN A 105 5.71 9.33 -0.59
CA ASN A 105 6.61 10.39 -1.02
C ASN A 105 5.91 11.48 -1.83
N LEU A 106 4.83 11.15 -2.55
CA LEU A 106 4.04 12.16 -3.27
C LEU A 106 3.34 13.15 -2.32
N THR A 107 3.19 12.80 -1.04
CA THR A 107 2.72 13.74 -0.01
C THR A 107 3.62 14.97 0.06
N GLU A 108 4.94 14.78 0.02
CA GLU A 108 5.91 15.88 0.03
C GLU A 108 5.80 16.74 -1.23
N ALA A 109 5.62 16.12 -2.40
CA ALA A 109 5.38 16.84 -3.63
C ALA A 109 4.06 17.63 -3.60
N ALA A 110 3.00 17.06 -3.02
CA ALA A 110 1.72 17.74 -2.84
C ALA A 110 1.81 18.92 -1.83
N MET A 111 2.67 18.80 -0.84
CA MET A 111 2.99 19.89 0.11
C MET A 111 3.92 20.97 -0.51
N GLY A 112 4.48 20.71 -1.69
CA GLY A 112 5.45 21.60 -2.35
C GLY A 112 6.81 21.67 -1.66
N GLN A 113 7.14 20.70 -0.79
CA GLN A 113 8.41 20.70 -0.04
C GLN A 113 8.82 19.29 0.39
N ALA A 114 10.10 18.96 0.22
CA ALA A 114 10.67 17.69 0.62
C ALA A 114 11.16 17.73 2.08
N LEU A 115 10.86 16.68 2.84
CA LEU A 115 11.45 16.50 4.18
C LEU A 115 12.97 16.39 4.07
N PRO A 116 13.74 17.08 4.92
CA PRO A 116 15.18 16.87 5.02
C PRO A 116 15.52 15.40 5.26
N VAL A 117 16.62 14.93 4.68
CA VAL A 117 17.02 13.50 4.74
C VAL A 117 17.05 12.98 6.19
N HIS A 118 17.64 13.73 7.12
CA HIS A 118 17.77 13.30 8.51
C HIS A 118 16.41 13.19 9.26
N ILE A 119 15.39 13.94 8.82
CA ILE A 119 14.02 13.83 9.33
C ILE A 119 13.31 12.66 8.66
N HIS A 120 13.40 12.57 7.34
CA HIS A 120 12.79 11.47 6.60
C HIS A 120 13.32 10.11 7.08
N GLU A 121 14.63 9.99 7.32
CA GLU A 121 15.28 8.76 7.79
C GLU A 121 15.23 8.57 9.31
N HIS A 122 14.60 9.48 10.04
CA HIS A 122 14.43 9.32 11.48
C HIS A 122 13.64 8.02 11.79
N PRO A 123 14.06 7.17 12.75
CA PRO A 123 13.44 5.87 13.01
C PRO A 123 11.93 5.92 13.19
N ALA A 124 11.41 6.92 13.92
CA ALA A 124 9.97 7.09 14.10
C ALA A 124 9.24 7.41 12.79
N MET A 125 9.84 8.24 11.92
CA MET A 125 9.28 8.58 10.62
C MET A 125 9.33 7.39 9.64
N ASN A 126 10.38 6.58 9.69
CA ASN A 126 10.46 5.33 8.94
C ASN A 126 9.36 4.37 9.39
N ARG A 127 9.24 4.16 10.71
CA ARG A 127 8.22 3.26 11.26
C ARG A 127 6.80 3.71 10.90
N LEU A 128 6.53 5.01 10.94
CA LEU A 128 5.23 5.57 10.55
C LEU A 128 4.89 5.23 9.08
N ARG A 129 5.83 5.35 8.15
CA ARG A 129 5.63 4.99 6.74
C ARG A 129 5.47 3.48 6.52
N GLU A 130 6.20 2.66 7.27
CA GLU A 130 6.05 1.20 7.25
C GLU A 130 4.65 0.79 7.70
N LEU A 131 4.19 1.32 8.83
CA LEU A 131 2.85 1.08 9.36
C LEU A 131 1.78 1.54 8.38
N GLN A 132 1.91 2.75 7.83
CA GLN A 132 1.00 3.27 6.82
C GLN A 132 0.89 2.32 5.62
N SER A 133 2.02 1.81 5.13
CA SER A 133 2.04 0.87 4.00
C SER A 133 1.33 -0.45 4.35
N MET A 134 1.59 -1.01 5.54
CA MET A 134 0.95 -2.26 5.98
C MET A 134 -0.54 -2.08 6.24
N ILE A 135 -0.96 -1.00 6.86
CA ILE A 135 -2.38 -0.68 7.09
C ILE A 135 -3.13 -0.63 5.76
N ILE A 136 -2.59 0.11 4.78
CA ILE A 136 -3.21 0.24 3.46
C ILE A 136 -3.20 -1.10 2.70
N ALA A 137 -2.17 -1.92 2.86
CA ALA A 137 -2.14 -3.27 2.31
C ALA A 137 -3.27 -4.13 2.86
N ILE A 138 -3.47 -4.11 4.18
CA ILE A 138 -4.58 -4.84 4.83
C ILE A 138 -5.94 -4.30 4.34
N GLN A 139 -6.12 -2.99 4.24
CA GLN A 139 -7.35 -2.39 3.70
C GLN A 139 -7.62 -2.83 2.26
N ASN A 140 -6.58 -2.87 1.43
CA ASN A 140 -6.66 -3.34 0.05
C ASN A 140 -7.09 -4.81 0.00
N ASP A 141 -6.50 -5.65 0.84
CA ASP A 141 -6.79 -7.07 0.90
C ASP A 141 -8.25 -7.35 1.33
N PHE A 142 -8.78 -6.58 2.29
CA PHE A 142 -10.20 -6.64 2.65
C PHE A 142 -11.11 -6.26 1.48
N ALA A 143 -10.74 -5.22 0.74
CA ALA A 143 -11.53 -4.78 -0.41
C ALA A 143 -11.47 -5.76 -1.59
N SER A 144 -10.37 -6.51 -1.73
CA SER A 144 -10.10 -7.40 -2.86
C SER A 144 -10.38 -8.88 -2.59
N ILE A 145 -10.69 -9.27 -1.34
CA ILE A 145 -10.81 -10.68 -0.92
C ILE A 145 -11.76 -11.50 -1.82
N ARG A 146 -12.88 -10.94 -2.26
CA ARG A 146 -13.83 -11.63 -3.14
C ARG A 146 -13.23 -11.95 -4.50
N LYS A 147 -12.55 -10.98 -5.09
CA LYS A 147 -11.83 -11.16 -6.35
C LYS A 147 -10.76 -12.25 -6.20
N GLU A 148 -10.03 -12.21 -5.11
CA GLU A 148 -8.89 -13.11 -4.88
C GLU A 148 -9.33 -14.53 -4.58
N LEU A 149 -10.41 -14.72 -3.83
CA LEU A 149 -11.03 -16.04 -3.65
C LEU A 149 -11.56 -16.66 -4.95
N ALA A 150 -11.92 -15.81 -5.93
CA ALA A 150 -12.36 -16.26 -7.24
C ALA A 150 -11.21 -16.48 -8.24
N THR A 151 -9.96 -16.19 -7.83
CA THR A 151 -8.76 -16.32 -8.67
C THR A 151 -7.89 -17.44 -8.15
N ASP A 152 -7.55 -18.39 -9.01
CA ASP A 152 -6.57 -19.43 -8.66
C ASP A 152 -5.19 -18.81 -8.44
N ASN A 153 -4.47 -19.31 -7.43
CA ASN A 153 -3.10 -18.91 -7.06
C ASN A 153 -2.95 -17.54 -6.39
N GLU A 154 -4.01 -16.94 -5.89
CA GLU A 154 -3.90 -15.73 -5.07
C GLU A 154 -3.64 -16.11 -3.61
N THR A 155 -2.38 -15.97 -3.18
CA THR A 155 -1.91 -16.44 -1.86
C THR A 155 -1.45 -15.31 -0.93
N LEU A 156 -1.54 -14.06 -1.39
CA LEU A 156 -1.02 -12.89 -0.69
C LEU A 156 -2.13 -11.93 -0.25
N ASN A 157 -3.12 -12.48 0.43
CA ASN A 157 -4.15 -11.73 1.14
C ASN A 157 -4.08 -12.06 2.62
N ILE A 158 -4.09 -11.05 3.51
CA ILE A 158 -3.93 -11.24 4.95
C ILE A 158 -4.94 -12.21 5.52
N ILE A 159 -6.20 -12.16 5.08
CA ILE A 159 -7.26 -13.04 5.57
C ILE A 159 -6.95 -14.49 5.25
N LEU A 160 -6.52 -14.76 4.01
CA LEU A 160 -6.16 -16.11 3.57
C LEU A 160 -4.90 -16.63 4.26
N VAL A 161 -3.91 -15.77 4.45
CA VAL A 161 -2.66 -16.09 5.15
C VAL A 161 -2.92 -16.42 6.61
N VAL A 162 -3.70 -15.61 7.32
CA VAL A 162 -4.12 -15.84 8.72
C VAL A 162 -4.93 -17.12 8.85
N MET A 163 -5.91 -17.32 7.97
CA MET A 163 -6.73 -18.54 7.93
C MET A 163 -5.86 -19.79 7.80
N HIS A 164 -4.87 -19.74 6.90
CA HIS A 164 -3.97 -20.87 6.64
C HIS A 164 -3.00 -21.13 7.80
N GLU A 165 -2.33 -20.09 8.31
CA GLU A 165 -1.31 -20.22 9.36
C GLU A 165 -1.92 -20.64 10.70
N TYR A 166 -3.04 -20.02 11.08
CA TYR A 166 -3.69 -20.27 12.38
C TYR A 166 -4.67 -21.44 12.33
N LYS A 167 -4.99 -21.97 11.13
CA LYS A 167 -5.95 -23.08 10.93
C LYS A 167 -7.33 -22.80 11.52
N ILE A 168 -7.82 -21.60 11.27
CA ILE A 168 -9.10 -21.07 11.75
C ILE A 168 -10.06 -20.85 10.58
N SER A 169 -11.33 -20.61 10.89
CA SER A 169 -12.35 -20.29 9.88
C SER A 169 -12.09 -18.94 9.23
N LEU A 170 -12.76 -18.68 8.11
CA LEU A 170 -12.67 -17.40 7.41
C LEU A 170 -13.14 -16.25 8.29
N GLU A 171 -14.24 -16.43 9.01
CA GLU A 171 -14.81 -15.43 9.91
C GLU A 171 -13.83 -15.09 11.05
N GLU A 172 -13.19 -16.10 11.64
CA GLU A 172 -12.16 -15.89 12.65
C GLU A 172 -10.91 -15.19 12.04
N ALA A 173 -10.52 -15.55 10.82
CA ALA A 173 -9.39 -14.94 10.13
C ALA A 173 -9.64 -13.46 9.82
N ILE A 174 -10.86 -13.08 9.44
CA ILE A 174 -11.28 -11.68 9.27
C ILE A 174 -11.09 -10.91 10.58
N VAL A 175 -11.58 -11.46 11.69
CA VAL A 175 -11.45 -10.81 13.01
C VAL A 175 -9.99 -10.66 13.44
N GLU A 176 -9.17 -11.69 13.25
CA GLU A 176 -7.75 -11.63 13.59
C GLU A 176 -7.00 -10.64 12.69
N SER A 177 -7.30 -10.60 11.40
CA SER A 177 -6.70 -9.63 10.47
C SER A 177 -7.05 -8.17 10.83
N LEU A 178 -8.28 -7.93 11.29
CA LEU A 178 -8.70 -6.62 11.81
C LEU A 178 -7.95 -6.24 13.09
N LYS A 179 -7.69 -7.19 14.00
CA LYS A 179 -6.86 -6.92 15.18
C LYS A 179 -5.45 -6.49 14.81
N ILE A 180 -4.83 -7.19 13.84
CA ILE A 180 -3.50 -6.84 13.33
C ILE A 180 -3.52 -5.41 12.76
N HIS A 181 -4.52 -5.06 11.96
CA HIS A 181 -4.70 -3.71 11.43
C HIS A 181 -4.81 -2.67 12.54
N ASP A 182 -5.66 -2.91 13.54
CA ASP A 182 -5.92 -1.96 14.62
C ASP A 182 -4.74 -1.77 15.56
N ASP A 183 -3.93 -2.82 15.77
CA ASP A 183 -2.68 -2.70 16.51
C ASP A 183 -1.72 -1.75 15.80
N MET A 184 -1.63 -1.81 14.47
CA MET A 184 -0.82 -0.89 13.68
C MET A 184 -1.34 0.55 13.72
N VAL A 185 -2.65 0.75 13.69
CA VAL A 185 -3.26 2.09 13.85
C VAL A 185 -2.94 2.67 15.22
N ARG A 186 -3.05 1.87 16.28
CA ARG A 186 -2.70 2.28 17.64
C ARG A 186 -1.20 2.62 17.76
N GLU A 187 -0.33 1.88 17.05
CA GLU A 187 1.10 2.17 17.01
C GLU A 187 1.39 3.51 16.33
N ILE A 188 0.72 3.84 15.21
CA ILE A 188 0.83 5.16 14.56
C ILE A 188 0.43 6.28 15.54
N ASP A 189 -0.67 6.12 16.26
CA ASP A 189 -1.11 7.11 17.24
C ASP A 189 -0.08 7.29 18.36
N SER A 190 0.47 6.19 18.85
CA SER A 190 1.51 6.20 19.89
C SER A 190 2.79 6.89 19.40
N ILE A 191 3.25 6.59 18.20
CA ILE A 191 4.43 7.24 17.60
C ILE A 191 4.18 8.75 17.47
N THR A 192 2.99 9.14 16.99
CA THR A 192 2.65 10.55 16.77
C THR A 192 2.71 11.36 18.06
N VAL A 193 2.31 10.77 19.19
CA VAL A 193 2.34 11.44 20.51
C VAL A 193 3.76 11.52 21.08
N CYS A 194 4.63 10.55 20.72
CA CYS A 194 5.98 10.41 21.28
C CYS A 194 7.07 10.94 20.34
N LEU A 195 6.73 11.68 19.28
CA LEU A 195 7.72 12.25 18.38
C LEU A 195 8.63 13.24 19.10
N PRO A 196 9.93 13.28 18.77
CA PRO A 196 10.83 14.31 19.26
C PRO A 196 10.45 15.68 18.70
N ASP A 197 10.95 16.73 19.35
CA ASP A 197 10.90 18.08 18.78
C ASP A 197 11.88 18.20 17.61
N PHE A 198 11.35 18.45 16.41
CA PHE A 198 12.13 18.67 15.20
C PHE A 198 12.54 20.14 14.99
N GLY A 199 12.34 20.98 15.99
CA GLY A 199 12.74 22.39 15.98
C GLY A 199 12.12 23.18 14.81
N PHE A 200 12.96 23.80 13.99
CA PHE A 200 12.51 24.57 12.83
C PHE A 200 11.60 23.79 11.87
N TYR A 201 11.75 22.47 11.81
CA TYR A 201 10.98 21.59 10.91
C TYR A 201 9.71 21.02 11.56
N GLN A 202 9.41 21.35 12.81
CA GLN A 202 8.28 20.77 13.54
C GLN A 202 6.96 20.88 12.77
N LYS A 203 6.63 22.07 12.28
CA LYS A 203 5.38 22.28 11.52
C LYS A 203 5.33 21.46 10.23
N MET A 204 6.45 21.36 9.52
CA MET A 204 6.53 20.53 8.31
C MET A 204 6.28 19.05 8.62
N VAL A 205 6.84 18.55 9.73
CA VAL A 205 6.64 17.15 10.17
C VAL A 205 5.19 16.90 10.56
N GLU A 206 4.57 17.81 11.29
CA GLU A 206 3.15 17.72 11.67
C GLU A 206 2.24 17.68 10.44
N ASP A 207 2.48 18.57 9.48
CA ASP A 207 1.72 18.61 8.22
C ASP A 207 1.92 17.33 7.41
N TYR A 208 3.15 16.81 7.33
CA TYR A 208 3.43 15.54 6.68
C TYR A 208 2.67 14.38 7.32
N ILE A 209 2.71 14.25 8.65
CA ILE A 209 1.99 13.21 9.39
C ILE A 209 0.49 13.32 9.18
N TYR A 210 -0.05 14.53 9.20
CA TYR A 210 -1.46 14.78 8.91
C TYR A 210 -1.85 14.24 7.52
N HIS A 211 -1.06 14.51 6.48
CA HIS A 211 -1.32 14.01 5.15
C HIS A 211 -1.14 12.49 5.01
N VAL A 212 -0.18 11.91 5.72
CA VAL A 212 -0.02 10.43 5.79
C VAL A 212 -1.28 9.80 6.39
N LYS A 213 -1.83 10.36 7.46
CA LYS A 213 -3.08 9.88 8.06
C LYS A 213 -4.28 10.06 7.13
N ILE A 214 -4.39 11.20 6.44
CA ILE A 214 -5.43 11.42 5.41
C ILE A 214 -5.33 10.39 4.29
N MET A 215 -4.13 10.01 3.87
CA MET A 215 -3.95 9.01 2.81
C MET A 215 -4.52 7.65 3.22
N ILE A 216 -4.34 7.22 4.48
CA ILE A 216 -4.95 5.98 5.01
C ILE A 216 -6.48 6.04 4.88
N HIS A 217 -7.09 7.13 5.31
CA HIS A 217 -8.54 7.31 5.23
C HIS A 217 -9.05 7.45 3.80
N GLY A 218 -8.32 8.21 2.97
CA GLY A 218 -8.70 8.46 1.58
C GLY A 218 -8.67 7.20 0.73
N LEU A 219 -7.70 6.32 0.93
CA LEU A 219 -7.64 5.05 0.22
C LEU A 219 -8.73 4.09 0.70
N ASN A 220 -9.04 4.06 2.00
CA ASN A 220 -10.18 3.30 2.48
C ASN A 220 -11.49 3.77 1.84
N ALA A 221 -11.75 5.08 1.83
CA ALA A 221 -12.92 5.66 1.16
C ALA A 221 -12.93 5.34 -0.35
N PHE A 222 -11.76 5.37 -1.01
CA PHE A 222 -11.65 5.00 -2.42
C PHE A 222 -12.09 3.56 -2.69
N TYR A 223 -11.74 2.62 -1.81
CA TYR A 223 -12.12 1.22 -1.99
C TYR A 223 -13.63 0.99 -1.88
N TYR A 224 -14.32 1.68 -0.98
CA TYR A 224 -15.73 1.40 -0.64
C TYR A 224 -16.73 2.45 -1.13
N GLU A 225 -16.35 3.72 -1.18
CA GLU A 225 -17.27 4.83 -1.45
C GLU A 225 -17.15 5.39 -2.86
N SER A 226 -15.99 5.28 -3.50
CA SER A 226 -15.73 5.92 -4.80
C SER A 226 -16.45 5.27 -5.99
N GLY A 227 -17.13 4.15 -5.80
CA GLY A 227 -17.74 3.39 -6.89
C GLY A 227 -16.70 2.79 -7.86
N THR A 228 -15.46 2.64 -7.43
CA THR A 228 -14.39 2.03 -8.23
C THR A 228 -14.76 0.60 -8.56
N LYS A 229 -15.06 0.34 -9.82
CA LYS A 229 -15.54 -0.97 -10.31
C LYS A 229 -14.62 -2.14 -9.94
N ARG A 230 -13.34 -1.89 -9.72
CA ARG A 230 -12.37 -2.91 -9.31
C ARG A 230 -12.73 -3.56 -7.98
N TYR A 231 -13.35 -2.83 -7.06
CA TYR A 231 -13.65 -3.24 -5.69
C TYR A 231 -15.14 -3.35 -5.37
N THR A 232 -16.01 -3.04 -6.34
CA THR A 232 -17.47 -3.15 -6.18
C THR A 232 -17.99 -4.42 -6.85
N GLN A 233 -19.14 -4.92 -6.39
CA GLN A 233 -19.80 -6.12 -6.93
C GLN A 233 -20.09 -6.05 -8.43
N GLU A 234 -20.32 -4.86 -8.96
CA GLU A 234 -20.64 -4.63 -10.37
C GLU A 234 -19.41 -4.70 -11.30
N GLY A 235 -18.21 -4.57 -10.76
CA GLY A 235 -16.95 -4.49 -11.54
C GLY A 235 -16.34 -5.82 -11.90
N PHE A 236 -16.73 -6.90 -11.22
CA PHE A 236 -16.26 -8.25 -11.49
C PHE A 236 -17.43 -9.13 -11.91
N ALA A 237 -17.36 -9.64 -13.15
CA ALA A 237 -18.06 -10.87 -13.43
C ALA A 237 -17.42 -11.91 -12.48
N ILE A 238 -18.09 -12.22 -11.38
CA ILE A 238 -17.68 -13.29 -10.46
C ILE A 238 -17.54 -14.52 -11.35
N PRO A 239 -16.32 -15.09 -11.49
CA PRO A 239 -16.17 -16.33 -12.25
C PRO A 239 -17.13 -17.35 -11.64
N LYS A 240 -17.85 -18.10 -12.48
CA LYS A 240 -18.82 -19.12 -12.06
C LYS A 240 -18.17 -20.35 -11.40
N TYR A 241 -17.15 -20.15 -10.63
CA TYR A 241 -16.57 -21.18 -9.78
C TYR A 241 -17.20 -21.07 -8.39
N GLY A 242 -18.55 -21.12 -8.40
CA GLY A 242 -19.35 -21.07 -7.18
C GLY A 242 -18.96 -22.20 -6.26
N THR A 243 -18.13 -21.91 -5.32
CA THR A 243 -18.00 -22.72 -4.13
C THR A 243 -19.02 -22.21 -3.11
N ALA A 244 -19.53 -23.08 -2.25
CA ALA A 244 -20.47 -22.71 -1.19
C ALA A 244 -19.93 -21.60 -0.26
N ASN A 245 -18.62 -21.32 -0.32
CA ASN A 245 -17.93 -20.28 0.42
C ASN A 245 -18.18 -18.87 -0.12
N GLU A 246 -18.47 -18.71 -1.42
CA GLU A 246 -18.72 -17.37 -2.01
C GLU A 246 -20.00 -16.72 -1.49
N GLN A 247 -21.03 -17.53 -1.18
CA GLN A 247 -22.30 -17.01 -0.70
C GLN A 247 -22.25 -16.59 0.78
N SER A 248 -21.44 -17.25 1.59
CA SER A 248 -21.25 -16.87 3.00
C SER A 248 -20.38 -15.62 3.14
N LEU A 249 -19.36 -15.48 2.28
CA LEU A 249 -18.51 -14.29 2.18
C LEU A 249 -19.29 -13.01 1.84
N ASP A 250 -20.36 -13.14 1.05
CA ASP A 250 -21.09 -11.98 0.52
C ASP A 250 -21.77 -11.14 1.59
N VAL A 251 -22.16 -11.72 2.69
CA VAL A 251 -22.95 -11.02 3.73
C VAL A 251 -22.05 -10.49 4.85
N GLU A 252 -21.09 -11.27 5.31
CA GLU A 252 -20.35 -10.94 6.53
C GLU A 252 -19.13 -10.03 6.27
N ILE A 253 -18.37 -10.21 5.19
CA ILE A 253 -17.26 -9.29 4.86
C ILE A 253 -17.78 -7.87 4.65
N LYS A 254 -18.88 -7.72 3.91
CA LYS A 254 -19.49 -6.41 3.65
C LYS A 254 -19.93 -5.71 4.95
N TYR A 255 -20.38 -6.47 5.94
CA TYR A 255 -20.85 -5.95 7.21
C TYR A 255 -19.70 -5.54 8.13
N ILE A 256 -18.70 -6.41 8.29
CA ILE A 256 -17.53 -6.17 9.14
C ILE A 256 -16.71 -5.00 8.60
N GLU A 257 -16.43 -4.97 7.31
CA GLU A 257 -15.66 -3.90 6.68
C GLU A 257 -16.34 -2.54 6.83
N HIS A 258 -17.60 -2.43 6.46
CA HIS A 258 -18.28 -1.14 6.43
C HIS A 258 -18.52 -0.57 7.83
N GLU A 259 -19.04 -1.36 8.76
CA GLU A 259 -19.31 -0.88 10.12
C GLU A 259 -18.03 -0.65 10.93
N TYR A 260 -17.06 -1.53 10.80
CA TYR A 260 -15.81 -1.45 11.54
C TYR A 260 -14.99 -0.23 11.12
N TRP A 261 -14.81 -0.03 9.82
CA TRP A 261 -14.09 1.12 9.28
C TRP A 261 -14.79 2.44 9.56
N ILE A 262 -16.10 2.53 9.33
CA ILE A 262 -16.88 3.74 9.65
C ILE A 262 -16.86 4.04 11.15
N LYS A 263 -16.97 3.02 11.99
CA LYS A 263 -16.92 3.20 13.44
C LYS A 263 -15.56 3.68 13.92
N ASN A 264 -14.48 3.15 13.38
CA ASN A 264 -13.13 3.60 13.71
C ASN A 264 -12.80 4.97 13.13
N LEU A 265 -13.22 5.28 11.91
CA LEU A 265 -13.14 6.61 11.34
C LEU A 265 -13.86 7.63 12.22
N LYS A 266 -15.12 7.38 12.58
CA LYS A 266 -15.92 8.28 13.44
C LYS A 266 -15.35 8.43 14.85
N ASN A 267 -14.83 7.35 15.44
CA ASN A 267 -14.23 7.41 16.77
C ASN A 267 -12.88 8.17 16.79
N ASN A 268 -12.23 8.29 15.66
CA ASN A 268 -10.94 8.97 15.53
C ASN A 268 -11.03 10.34 14.86
N GLU A 269 -12.16 10.74 14.28
CA GLU A 269 -12.36 12.07 13.68
C GLU A 269 -11.96 13.20 14.61
N HIS A 270 -12.31 13.11 15.90
CA HIS A 270 -11.96 14.13 16.90
C HIS A 270 -10.48 14.15 17.29
N LYS A 271 -9.70 13.11 16.97
CA LYS A 271 -8.26 13.05 17.24
C LYS A 271 -7.44 13.59 16.08
N TYR A 272 -7.97 13.49 14.86
CA TYR A 272 -7.27 13.84 13.61
C TYR A 272 -7.59 15.26 13.12
N ILE A 273 -8.76 15.79 13.46
CA ILE A 273 -9.07 17.20 13.25
C ILE A 273 -8.45 17.94 14.44
N GLY A 274 -7.21 18.35 14.25
CA GLY A 274 -6.46 19.10 15.25
C GLY A 274 -7.28 20.26 15.80
N LYS A 275 -7.15 20.48 17.07
CA LYS A 275 -7.64 21.71 17.71
C LYS A 275 -7.13 22.88 16.90
N THR A 276 -8.01 23.50 16.12
CA THR A 276 -7.81 24.86 15.59
C THR A 276 -7.70 25.84 16.73
#